data_e48e9d9ff1cd33d52b65b972916d59a3
#
_entry.id   e48e9d9ff1cd33d52b65b972916d59a3
#
_cell.length_a   1.000
_cell.length_b   1.000
_cell.length_c   1.000
_cell.angle_alpha   90.00
_cell.angle_beta   90.00
_cell.angle_gamma   90.00
#
_symmetry.space_group_name_H-M   'P 1'
#
loop_
_entity.id
_entity.type
_entity.pdbx_description
1 polymer ?
#
loop_
_entity_poly.entity_id
_entity_poly.type
_entity_poly.pdbx_seq_one_letter_code
_entity_poly.pdbx_strand_id
1 'polypeptide(L)'
;MNQRSKAWLCSAALIVLTAAAINSPAVAQESAIPNFMSTDSGWLLASGINFRPIAGEIVPIGADPTFRRGAIGNGQVAIERIADAENRNLKPWATAQMKMHNDLVRGGHRAFMAQSRCWPGGVPGQLLFPAEPIFFIQQPEEVWIIWQRDHHVRRVYLNRAHSENLKPSWFGESIGHYENGELVIDTIGFVEHQYSFVDNYRTPHTKDLHVVERWKVTDGGSAIEATVRVEDPGTFNAPWSGLSRWQKVDRGPLIESICAENNLNYERYFRLNEYPMPEAKTLDF
;
A
#
# COMPACT_ATOMS: atom_id res chain seq x y z
N MET A 1 -34.96 78.89 -62.85
CA MET A 1 -35.60 77.58 -62.53
C MET A 1 -34.70 76.83 -61.64
N ASN A 2 -35.03 76.89 -60.32
CA ASN A 2 -34.20 76.39 -59.18
C ASN A 2 -34.81 75.10 -58.67
N GLN A 3 -34.04 73.99 -58.71
CA GLN A 3 -34.40 72.81 -57.92
C GLN A 3 -33.44 72.69 -56.74
N ARG A 4 -33.99 72.76 -55.53
CA ARG A 4 -33.27 72.51 -54.28
C ARG A 4 -33.37 71.02 -53.96
N SER A 5 -32.24 70.35 -53.96
CA SER A 5 -32.07 68.99 -53.42
C SER A 5 -32.06 69.02 -51.89
N LYS A 6 -32.99 68.24 -51.32
CA LYS A 6 -33.01 67.99 -49.86
C LYS A 6 -32.11 66.79 -49.56
N ALA A 7 -31.05 67.00 -48.74
CA ALA A 7 -30.23 65.94 -48.25
C ALA A 7 -30.91 65.29 -46.98
N TRP A 8 -31.07 64.00 -46.98
CA TRP A 8 -31.54 63.22 -45.82
C TRP A 8 -30.31 62.71 -45.06
N LEU A 9 -30.22 63.10 -43.81
CA LEU A 9 -29.26 62.57 -42.88
C LEU A 9 -29.78 61.25 -42.27
N CYS A 10 -29.21 60.17 -42.65
CA CYS A 10 -29.45 58.88 -41.92
C CYS A 10 -28.52 58.81 -40.73
N SER A 11 -29.10 58.90 -39.53
CA SER A 11 -28.38 58.58 -38.27
C SER A 11 -28.35 57.09 -38.09
N ALA A 12 -27.14 56.51 -38.20
CA ALA A 12 -26.90 55.11 -37.88
C ALA A 12 -26.72 54.98 -36.36
N ALA A 13 -27.69 54.35 -35.70
CA ALA A 13 -27.55 53.99 -34.28
C ALA A 13 -26.67 52.73 -34.14
N LEU A 14 -25.52 52.89 -33.52
CA LEU A 14 -24.60 51.79 -33.20
C LEU A 14 -25.15 51.06 -31.97
N ILE A 15 -25.70 49.85 -32.15
CA ILE A 15 -26.08 48.94 -31.06
C ILE A 15 -24.82 48.20 -30.62
N VAL A 16 -24.27 48.56 -29.46
CA VAL A 16 -23.19 47.80 -28.80
C VAL A 16 -23.85 46.63 -28.10
N LEU A 17 -23.73 45.42 -28.64
CA LEU A 17 -24.04 44.19 -27.95
C LEU A 17 -22.90 43.84 -27.00
N THR A 18 -23.09 44.09 -25.71
CA THR A 18 -22.24 43.55 -24.67
C THR A 18 -22.56 42.05 -24.46
N ALA A 19 -21.71 41.17 -24.97
CA ALA A 19 -21.76 39.75 -24.67
C ALA A 19 -21.40 39.54 -23.21
N ALA A 20 -22.39 39.31 -22.36
CA ALA A 20 -22.17 38.81 -20.99
C ALA A 20 -21.63 37.37 -21.09
N ALA A 21 -20.35 37.18 -20.75
CA ALA A 21 -19.78 35.86 -20.60
C ALA A 21 -20.50 35.16 -19.43
N ILE A 22 -21.34 34.20 -19.74
CA ILE A 22 -21.95 33.31 -18.76
C ILE A 22 -20.83 32.38 -18.31
N ASN A 23 -20.20 32.67 -17.19
CA ASN A 23 -19.36 31.72 -16.48
C ASN A 23 -20.27 30.59 -15.95
N SER A 24 -20.44 29.55 -16.73
CA SER A 24 -21.00 28.29 -16.24
C SER A 24 -20.03 27.77 -15.17
N PRO A 25 -20.50 27.49 -13.94
CA PRO A 25 -19.66 26.78 -12.99
C PRO A 25 -19.23 25.47 -13.65
N ALA A 26 -17.92 25.20 -13.66
CA ALA A 26 -17.42 23.90 -14.05
C ALA A 26 -18.09 22.88 -13.13
N VAL A 27 -19.01 22.09 -13.65
CA VAL A 27 -19.53 20.91 -12.97
C VAL A 27 -18.30 20.03 -12.75
N ALA A 28 -17.89 19.89 -11.52
CA ALA A 28 -16.85 18.95 -11.14
C ALA A 28 -17.31 17.59 -11.70
N GLN A 29 -16.60 17.08 -12.67
CA GLN A 29 -16.88 15.78 -13.26
C GLN A 29 -16.65 14.78 -12.12
N GLU A 30 -17.73 14.21 -11.59
CA GLU A 30 -17.68 13.17 -10.57
C GLU A 30 -16.81 12.06 -11.16
N SER A 31 -15.61 11.92 -10.62
CA SER A 31 -14.65 10.96 -11.15
C SER A 31 -15.23 9.57 -10.93
N ALA A 32 -15.32 8.79 -12.00
CA ALA A 32 -15.91 7.46 -11.96
C ALA A 32 -15.20 6.62 -10.88
N ILE A 33 -15.97 5.94 -10.04
CA ILE A 33 -15.46 4.99 -9.03
C ILE A 33 -14.65 3.92 -9.77
N PRO A 34 -13.36 3.72 -9.44
CA PRO A 34 -12.54 2.70 -10.09
C PRO A 34 -13.07 1.30 -9.74
N ASN A 35 -13.12 0.42 -10.71
CA ASN A 35 -13.58 -0.94 -10.51
C ASN A 35 -12.39 -1.88 -10.24
N PHE A 36 -12.21 -2.27 -8.99
CA PHE A 36 -11.21 -3.25 -8.55
C PHE A 36 -11.77 -4.68 -8.50
N MET A 37 -13.08 -4.84 -8.61
CA MET A 37 -13.74 -6.15 -8.46
C MET A 37 -13.26 -7.14 -9.49
N SER A 38 -13.01 -8.35 -9.02
CA SER A 38 -12.70 -9.48 -9.88
C SER A 38 -13.18 -10.77 -9.17
N THR A 39 -14.18 -11.43 -9.74
CA THR A 39 -14.77 -12.66 -9.17
C THR A 39 -14.03 -13.90 -9.63
N ASP A 40 -13.59 -13.93 -10.88
CA ASP A 40 -13.02 -15.10 -11.54
C ASP A 40 -11.51 -14.94 -11.80
N SER A 41 -10.94 -13.83 -11.39
CA SER A 41 -9.52 -13.50 -11.54
C SER A 41 -9.08 -12.63 -10.38
N GLY A 42 -7.93 -12.90 -9.84
CA GLY A 42 -7.34 -12.07 -8.78
C GLY A 42 -6.30 -11.10 -9.32
N TRP A 43 -5.75 -10.30 -8.44
CA TRP A 43 -4.65 -9.38 -8.70
C TRP A 43 -3.36 -9.90 -8.09
N LEU A 44 -2.38 -10.29 -8.90
CA LEU A 44 -1.11 -10.82 -8.44
C LEU A 44 -0.03 -9.74 -8.45
N LEU A 45 0.74 -9.66 -7.37
CA LEU A 45 1.83 -8.69 -7.23
C LEU A 45 2.85 -8.84 -8.37
N ALA A 46 3.08 -7.75 -9.10
CA ALA A 46 3.94 -7.70 -10.29
C ALA A 46 5.14 -6.75 -10.14
N SER A 47 5.14 -5.89 -9.12
CA SER A 47 6.21 -4.91 -8.91
C SER A 47 7.47 -5.46 -8.23
N GLY A 48 7.47 -6.75 -7.88
CA GLY A 48 8.48 -7.33 -7.01
C GLY A 48 8.07 -7.23 -5.54
N ILE A 49 8.91 -7.78 -4.67
CA ILE A 49 8.61 -7.96 -3.24
C ILE A 49 8.94 -6.75 -2.37
N ASN A 50 9.29 -5.63 -2.96
CA ASN A 50 9.62 -4.39 -2.29
C ASN A 50 8.88 -3.23 -2.95
N PHE A 51 8.61 -2.17 -2.18
CA PHE A 51 8.08 -0.95 -2.73
C PHE A 51 9.08 -0.33 -3.71
N ARG A 52 8.58 0.10 -4.87
CA ARG A 52 9.39 0.85 -5.84
C ARG A 52 9.51 2.31 -5.39
N PRO A 53 10.68 2.93 -5.51
CA PRO A 53 10.84 4.35 -5.26
C PRO A 53 9.96 5.20 -6.17
N ILE A 54 9.49 6.32 -5.64
CA ILE A 54 8.78 7.36 -6.38
C ILE A 54 9.74 8.55 -6.55
N ALA A 55 9.83 9.06 -7.77
CA ALA A 55 10.72 10.18 -8.06
C ALA A 55 10.35 11.44 -7.25
N GLY A 56 11.33 12.02 -6.58
CA GLY A 56 11.14 13.21 -5.75
C GLY A 56 10.67 12.94 -4.32
N GLU A 57 10.37 11.69 -3.98
CA GLU A 57 9.97 11.28 -2.63
C GLU A 57 11.15 10.64 -1.87
N ILE A 58 11.04 10.60 -0.54
CA ILE A 58 11.94 9.79 0.28
C ILE A 58 11.68 8.32 -0.04
N VAL A 59 12.75 7.61 -0.39
CA VAL A 59 12.66 6.24 -0.84
C VAL A 59 12.39 5.26 0.31
N PRO A 60 11.64 4.18 0.06
CA PRO A 60 11.50 3.07 1.01
C PRO A 60 12.85 2.48 1.40
N ILE A 61 12.89 1.77 2.52
CA ILE A 61 14.08 1.02 2.91
C ILE A 61 14.36 -0.05 1.84
N GLY A 62 15.59 -0.09 1.37
CA GLY A 62 16.06 -1.00 0.34
C GLY A 62 16.99 -2.08 0.87
N ALA A 63 17.59 -2.82 -0.07
CA ALA A 63 18.65 -3.77 0.23
C ALA A 63 19.93 -3.03 0.65
N ASP A 64 20.70 -3.65 1.52
CA ASP A 64 22.06 -3.23 1.82
C ASP A 64 22.87 -3.13 0.51
N PRO A 65 23.39 -1.95 0.15
CA PRO A 65 24.08 -1.75 -1.13
C PRO A 65 25.41 -2.51 -1.19
N THR A 66 25.97 -2.91 -0.05
CA THR A 66 27.21 -3.66 0.05
C THR A 66 27.01 -5.16 -0.01
N PHE A 67 25.78 -5.64 0.23
CA PHE A 67 25.47 -7.07 0.22
C PHE A 67 25.41 -7.61 -1.21
N ARG A 68 26.31 -8.56 -1.55
CA ARG A 68 26.33 -9.23 -2.84
C ARG A 68 25.61 -10.58 -2.76
N ARG A 69 24.58 -10.77 -3.58
CA ARG A 69 23.93 -12.07 -3.76
C ARG A 69 24.98 -13.12 -4.13
N GLY A 70 24.97 -14.25 -3.44
CA GLY A 70 25.91 -15.35 -3.67
C GLY A 70 27.11 -15.39 -2.72
N ALA A 71 27.25 -14.43 -1.81
CA ALA A 71 28.29 -14.47 -0.76
C ALA A 71 27.99 -15.49 0.34
N ILE A 72 26.76 -16.02 0.43
CA ILE A 72 26.38 -17.08 1.34
C ILE A 72 26.45 -18.40 0.57
N GLY A 73 27.50 -19.18 0.87
CA GLY A 73 27.71 -20.47 0.23
C GLY A 73 26.50 -21.38 0.43
N ASN A 74 25.98 -21.94 -0.64
CA ASN A 74 25.13 -23.12 -0.79
C ASN A 74 24.17 -23.04 -1.97
N GLY A 75 24.28 -22.03 -2.88
CA GLY A 75 23.42 -21.95 -4.07
C GLY A 75 21.93 -21.66 -3.73
N GLN A 76 21.59 -21.46 -2.48
CA GLN A 76 20.25 -21.00 -2.11
C GLN A 76 20.14 -19.54 -2.52
N VAL A 77 19.32 -19.29 -3.53
CA VAL A 77 18.89 -17.95 -3.87
C VAL A 77 18.27 -17.35 -2.62
N ALA A 78 19.06 -16.50 -1.99
CA ALA A 78 18.67 -15.90 -0.75
C ALA A 78 17.38 -15.09 -0.97
N ILE A 79 16.35 -15.56 -0.36
CA ILE A 79 15.25 -14.70 0.09
C ILE A 79 15.80 -13.83 1.23
N GLU A 80 17.12 -13.72 1.30
CA GLU A 80 17.87 -13.02 2.34
C GLU A 80 17.75 -11.54 2.06
N ARG A 81 16.81 -10.97 2.75
CA ARG A 81 16.52 -9.57 2.72
C ARG A 81 17.41 -8.89 3.73
N ILE A 82 18.69 -8.72 3.37
CA ILE A 82 19.61 -7.88 4.13
C ILE A 82 19.24 -6.43 3.84
N ALA A 83 18.83 -5.73 4.86
CA ALA A 83 18.35 -4.36 4.77
C ALA A 83 19.50 -3.34 4.77
N ASP A 84 19.27 -2.18 4.14
CA ASP A 84 20.08 -0.98 4.36
C ASP A 84 19.77 -0.41 5.76
N ALA A 85 20.37 -1.01 6.78
CA ALA A 85 20.21 -0.59 8.18
C ALA A 85 20.91 0.74 8.50
N GLU A 86 21.77 1.26 7.60
CA GLU A 86 22.41 2.58 7.72
C GLU A 86 21.60 3.69 7.04
N ASN A 87 20.40 3.39 6.58
CA ASN A 87 19.54 4.36 5.93
C ASN A 87 19.29 5.57 6.83
N ARG A 88 19.58 6.77 6.33
CA ARG A 88 19.50 8.02 7.09
C ARG A 88 18.08 8.38 7.55
N ASN A 89 17.07 7.74 6.98
CA ASN A 89 15.69 7.96 7.39
C ASN A 89 15.30 7.18 8.64
N LEU A 90 16.11 6.21 9.09
CA LEU A 90 15.84 5.42 10.27
C LEU A 90 16.23 6.15 11.56
N LYS A 91 15.43 5.98 12.61
CA LYS A 91 15.79 6.31 13.98
C LYS A 91 16.78 5.29 14.55
N PRO A 92 17.62 5.66 15.54
CA PRO A 92 18.68 4.79 16.06
C PRO A 92 18.19 3.43 16.54
N TRP A 93 17.03 3.36 17.19
CA TRP A 93 16.48 2.09 17.68
C TRP A 93 16.08 1.16 16.52
N ALA A 94 15.47 1.70 15.46
CA ALA A 94 15.08 0.94 14.29
C ALA A 94 16.32 0.43 13.54
N THR A 95 17.36 1.27 13.40
CA THR A 95 18.69 0.87 12.93
C THR A 95 19.25 -0.32 13.73
N ALA A 96 19.21 -0.25 15.05
CA ALA A 96 19.70 -1.34 15.92
C ALA A 96 18.91 -2.65 15.70
N GLN A 97 17.58 -2.57 15.63
CA GLN A 97 16.71 -3.71 15.33
C GLN A 97 17.06 -4.34 13.98
N MET A 98 17.17 -3.52 12.95
CA MET A 98 17.45 -4.00 11.60
C MET A 98 18.85 -4.60 11.47
N LYS A 99 19.86 -4.04 12.15
CA LYS A 99 21.20 -4.64 12.24
C LYS A 99 21.15 -6.02 12.89
N MET A 100 20.44 -6.17 13.99
CA MET A 100 20.25 -7.46 14.65
C MET A 100 19.64 -8.48 13.69
N HIS A 101 18.58 -8.12 12.98
CA HIS A 101 17.97 -9.00 11.97
C HIS A 101 18.91 -9.34 10.82
N ASN A 102 19.70 -8.38 10.35
CA ASN A 102 20.70 -8.60 9.31
C ASN A 102 21.79 -9.57 9.79
N ASP A 103 22.25 -9.42 11.03
CA ASP A 103 23.31 -10.29 11.60
C ASP A 103 22.82 -11.72 11.76
N LEU A 104 21.59 -11.93 12.19
CA LEU A 104 20.97 -13.25 12.21
C LEU A 104 20.98 -13.88 10.81
N VAL A 105 20.57 -13.16 9.78
CA VAL A 105 20.56 -13.66 8.40
C VAL A 105 21.97 -13.93 7.87
N ARG A 106 22.94 -13.03 8.16
CA ARG A 106 24.35 -13.26 7.84
C ARG A 106 24.94 -14.48 8.57
N GLY A 107 24.45 -14.76 9.77
CA GLY A 107 24.79 -15.96 10.55
C GLY A 107 24.15 -17.26 10.03
N GLY A 108 23.38 -17.20 8.93
CA GLY A 108 22.76 -18.37 8.31
C GLY A 108 21.32 -18.65 8.72
N HIS A 109 20.72 -17.75 9.52
CA HIS A 109 19.28 -17.82 9.82
C HIS A 109 18.47 -17.31 8.63
N ARG A 110 17.28 -17.85 8.42
CA ARG A 110 16.39 -17.32 7.39
C ARG A 110 15.78 -16.00 7.82
N ALA A 111 15.65 -15.08 6.87
CA ALA A 111 14.91 -13.85 7.08
C ALA A 111 13.46 -14.17 7.49
N PHE A 112 13.11 -13.82 8.70
CA PHE A 112 11.81 -14.09 9.27
C PHE A 112 10.80 -13.01 8.86
N MET A 113 9.59 -13.45 8.50
CA MET A 113 8.44 -12.59 8.21
C MET A 113 7.23 -13.14 8.96
N ALA A 114 6.28 -12.28 9.30
CA ALA A 114 5.04 -12.70 9.98
C ALA A 114 4.33 -13.83 9.22
N GLN A 115 4.23 -13.70 7.90
CA GLN A 115 3.61 -14.69 7.03
C GLN A 115 4.32 -16.04 7.04
N SER A 116 5.61 -16.09 7.40
CA SER A 116 6.33 -17.36 7.58
C SER A 116 5.80 -18.18 8.74
N ARG A 117 5.13 -17.54 9.68
CA ARG A 117 4.44 -18.17 10.81
C ARG A 117 2.93 -18.18 10.70
N CYS A 118 2.41 -17.96 9.50
CA CYS A 118 0.98 -17.88 9.25
C CYS A 118 0.30 -16.74 10.03
N TRP A 119 1.06 -15.72 10.39
CA TRP A 119 0.52 -14.50 10.97
C TRP A 119 0.19 -13.48 9.87
N PRO A 120 -0.76 -12.59 10.12
CA PRO A 120 -1.03 -11.49 9.19
C PRO A 120 0.21 -10.63 8.96
N GLY A 121 0.42 -10.21 7.73
CA GLY A 121 1.57 -9.36 7.39
C GLY A 121 1.41 -7.90 7.80
N GLY A 122 0.20 -7.52 8.22
CA GLY A 122 -0.12 -6.14 8.54
C GLY A 122 -0.13 -5.22 7.31
N VAL A 123 -0.36 -3.94 7.55
CA VAL A 123 -0.28 -2.90 6.52
C VAL A 123 0.93 -2.02 6.83
N PRO A 124 1.77 -1.67 5.86
CA PRO A 124 1.69 -2.00 4.44
C PRO A 124 2.39 -3.31 4.05
N GLY A 125 3.01 -4.04 4.99
CA GLY A 125 3.82 -5.23 4.71
C GLY A 125 3.10 -6.31 3.90
N GLN A 126 1.82 -6.55 4.15
CA GLN A 126 1.01 -7.53 3.43
C GLN A 126 0.86 -7.21 1.94
N LEU A 127 0.96 -5.94 1.54
CA LEU A 127 0.90 -5.52 0.14
C LEU A 127 2.06 -6.08 -0.69
N LEU A 128 3.13 -6.50 -0.05
CA LEU A 128 4.34 -7.03 -0.68
C LEU A 128 4.36 -8.56 -0.74
N PHE A 129 3.24 -9.23 -0.45
CA PHE A 129 3.14 -10.69 -0.51
C PHE A 129 2.95 -11.15 -1.97
N PRO A 130 3.92 -11.89 -2.57
CA PRO A 130 3.92 -12.11 -4.02
C PRO A 130 3.30 -13.43 -4.47
N ALA A 131 3.01 -14.35 -3.55
CA ALA A 131 2.76 -15.74 -3.93
C ALA A 131 1.33 -15.98 -4.42
N GLU A 132 0.38 -15.22 -3.91
CA GLU A 132 -1.02 -15.46 -4.13
C GLU A 132 -1.76 -14.16 -4.46
N PRO A 133 -2.88 -14.25 -5.22
CA PRO A 133 -3.62 -13.06 -5.61
C PRO A 133 -4.37 -12.43 -4.45
N ILE A 134 -4.69 -11.15 -4.64
CA ILE A 134 -5.65 -10.41 -3.82
C ILE A 134 -6.94 -10.20 -4.62
N PHE A 135 -8.05 -10.10 -3.90
CA PHE A 135 -9.39 -9.87 -4.44
C PHE A 135 -10.02 -8.67 -3.78
N PHE A 136 -10.91 -8.00 -4.48
CA PHE A 136 -11.65 -6.87 -3.95
C PHE A 136 -13.15 -7.13 -4.02
N ILE A 137 -13.86 -6.77 -2.96
CA ILE A 137 -15.31 -6.64 -2.94
C ILE A 137 -15.63 -5.19 -2.61
N GLN A 138 -16.27 -4.50 -3.54
CA GLN A 138 -16.66 -3.11 -3.38
C GLN A 138 -18.16 -3.01 -3.09
N GLN A 139 -18.48 -2.39 -1.97
CA GLN A 139 -19.85 -2.09 -1.53
C GLN A 139 -19.99 -0.59 -1.29
N PRO A 140 -21.21 -0.05 -1.19
CA PRO A 140 -21.42 1.39 -1.01
C PRO A 140 -20.77 1.97 0.25
N GLU A 141 -20.66 1.18 1.32
CA GLU A 141 -20.18 1.63 2.63
C GLU A 141 -18.80 1.09 2.99
N GLU A 142 -18.32 0.09 2.27
CA GLU A 142 -17.03 -0.54 2.56
C GLU A 142 -16.40 -1.22 1.35
N VAL A 143 -15.09 -1.36 1.39
CA VAL A 143 -14.31 -2.18 0.46
C VAL A 143 -13.60 -3.27 1.26
N TRP A 144 -13.69 -4.50 0.80
CA TRP A 144 -12.94 -5.61 1.37
C TRP A 144 -11.77 -5.94 0.44
N ILE A 145 -10.57 -6.04 1.01
CA ILE A 145 -9.38 -6.53 0.34
C ILE A 145 -9.08 -7.89 0.95
N ILE A 146 -9.14 -8.93 0.12
CA ILE A 146 -9.01 -10.32 0.55
C ILE A 146 -7.73 -10.89 -0.06
N TRP A 147 -6.81 -11.31 0.79
CA TRP A 147 -5.67 -12.12 0.36
C TRP A 147 -6.10 -13.58 0.32
N GLN A 148 -5.82 -14.27 -0.79
CA GLN A 148 -6.14 -15.69 -0.89
C GLN A 148 -5.45 -16.49 0.22
N ARG A 149 -4.23 -16.14 0.57
CA ARG A 149 -3.51 -16.75 1.67
C ARG A 149 -4.23 -16.54 3.00
N ASP A 150 -4.59 -17.65 3.65
CA ASP A 150 -5.31 -17.70 4.92
C ASP A 150 -6.62 -16.90 4.93
N HIS A 151 -7.11 -16.51 3.76
CA HIS A 151 -8.31 -15.67 3.58
C HIS A 151 -8.28 -14.41 4.46
N HIS A 152 -7.10 -13.79 4.59
CA HIS A 152 -7.00 -12.56 5.36
C HIS A 152 -7.87 -11.48 4.74
N VAL A 153 -8.78 -10.94 5.52
CA VAL A 153 -9.71 -9.88 5.10
C VAL A 153 -9.35 -8.58 5.79
N ARG A 154 -9.12 -7.55 4.99
CA ARG A 154 -9.02 -6.17 5.44
C ARG A 154 -10.28 -5.42 5.02
N ARG A 155 -10.97 -4.84 5.98
CA ARG A 155 -12.15 -3.99 5.73
C ARG A 155 -11.72 -2.53 5.71
N VAL A 156 -12.12 -1.84 4.66
CA VAL A 156 -11.95 -0.39 4.51
C VAL A 156 -13.33 0.23 4.58
N TYR A 157 -13.58 1.01 5.61
CA TYR A 157 -14.87 1.65 5.81
C TYR A 157 -14.92 2.99 5.08
N LEU A 158 -15.91 3.19 4.22
CA LEU A 158 -15.98 4.36 3.38
C LEU A 158 -16.68 5.55 4.06
N ASN A 159 -16.16 6.75 3.77
CA ASN A 159 -16.78 8.04 4.11
C ASN A 159 -17.10 8.22 5.60
N ARG A 160 -16.25 7.70 6.48
CA ARG A 160 -16.36 7.92 7.94
C ARG A 160 -15.01 8.32 8.55
N ALA A 161 -15.04 8.80 9.79
CA ALA A 161 -13.85 9.03 10.59
C ALA A 161 -13.37 7.75 11.27
N HIS A 162 -12.13 7.73 11.74
CA HIS A 162 -11.61 6.70 12.63
C HIS A 162 -12.39 6.64 13.96
N SER A 163 -12.40 5.45 14.55
CA SER A 163 -13.06 5.21 15.83
C SER A 163 -12.35 5.91 16.97
N GLU A 164 -13.10 6.56 17.87
CA GLU A 164 -12.54 7.20 19.06
C GLU A 164 -11.86 6.19 20.02
N ASN A 165 -12.38 4.97 20.08
CA ASN A 165 -11.89 3.88 20.92
C ASN A 165 -11.23 2.79 20.08
N LEU A 166 -10.21 3.17 19.35
CA LEU A 166 -9.47 2.29 18.44
C LEU A 166 -8.82 1.14 19.21
N LYS A 167 -9.04 -0.09 18.74
CA LYS A 167 -8.36 -1.29 19.25
C LYS A 167 -7.26 -1.69 18.26
N PRO A 168 -5.99 -1.73 18.67
CA PRO A 168 -4.90 -2.13 17.79
C PRO A 168 -5.11 -3.53 17.22
N SER A 169 -4.79 -3.69 15.93
CA SER A 169 -4.83 -4.97 15.24
C SER A 169 -3.70 -5.08 14.21
N TRP A 170 -3.48 -6.26 13.63
CA TRP A 170 -2.47 -6.44 12.58
C TRP A 170 -2.70 -5.58 11.35
N PHE A 171 -3.96 -5.39 10.95
CA PHE A 171 -4.32 -4.57 9.79
C PHE A 171 -4.70 -3.13 10.16
N GLY A 172 -4.72 -2.80 11.44
CA GLY A 172 -5.20 -1.51 11.93
C GLY A 172 -6.69 -1.28 11.65
N GLU A 173 -7.15 -0.05 11.78
CA GLU A 173 -8.44 0.40 11.28
C GLU A 173 -8.23 1.19 9.99
N SER A 174 -8.88 0.76 8.91
CA SER A 174 -8.83 1.41 7.61
C SER A 174 -10.13 2.12 7.32
N ILE A 175 -10.04 3.42 7.06
CA ILE A 175 -11.12 4.22 6.49
C ILE A 175 -10.75 4.62 5.07
N GLY A 176 -11.71 5.03 4.26
CA GLY A 176 -11.41 5.43 2.88
C GLY A 176 -12.49 6.26 2.22
N HIS A 177 -12.16 6.74 1.05
CA HIS A 177 -13.07 7.44 0.15
C HIS A 177 -12.57 7.34 -1.29
N TYR A 178 -13.43 7.62 -2.23
CA TYR A 178 -13.05 7.75 -3.63
C TYR A 178 -12.76 9.21 -3.97
N GLU A 179 -11.62 9.45 -4.60
CA GLU A 179 -11.16 10.77 -4.99
C GLU A 179 -10.39 10.69 -6.32
N ASN A 180 -10.76 11.51 -7.29
CA ASN A 180 -10.06 11.62 -8.60
C ASN A 180 -9.84 10.28 -9.33
N GLY A 181 -10.77 9.32 -9.21
CA GLY A 181 -10.64 8.00 -9.82
C GLY A 181 -9.72 7.05 -9.05
N GLU A 182 -9.38 7.36 -7.82
CA GLU A 182 -8.61 6.53 -6.90
C GLU A 182 -9.44 6.15 -5.68
N LEU A 183 -9.14 5.02 -5.07
CA LEU A 183 -9.54 4.69 -3.71
C LEU A 183 -8.41 5.12 -2.77
N VAL A 184 -8.69 6.09 -1.94
CA VAL A 184 -7.77 6.56 -0.89
C VAL A 184 -8.12 5.83 0.40
N ILE A 185 -7.12 5.21 1.02
CA ILE A 185 -7.27 4.47 2.28
C ILE A 185 -6.32 5.08 3.31
N ASP A 186 -6.85 5.41 4.46
CA ASP A 186 -6.13 5.90 5.63
C ASP A 186 -6.18 4.84 6.73
N THR A 187 -5.05 4.46 7.31
CA THR A 187 -4.97 3.37 8.28
C THR A 187 -4.07 3.71 9.45
N ILE A 188 -4.62 3.53 10.65
CA ILE A 188 -3.95 3.71 11.94
C ILE A 188 -4.28 2.55 12.88
N GLY A 189 -3.67 2.51 14.06
CA GLY A 189 -4.01 1.55 15.11
C GLY A 189 -3.44 0.16 14.88
N PHE A 190 -2.18 0.10 14.53
CA PHE A 190 -1.46 -1.16 14.37
C PHE A 190 -1.00 -1.73 15.71
N VAL A 191 -0.99 -3.06 15.82
CA VAL A 191 -0.41 -3.74 16.97
C VAL A 191 1.11 -3.62 16.93
N GLU A 192 1.70 -3.18 18.05
CA GLU A 192 3.15 -3.27 18.20
C GLU A 192 3.54 -4.72 18.54
N HIS A 193 4.23 -5.34 17.61
CA HIS A 193 4.71 -6.69 17.80
C HIS A 193 6.08 -6.85 17.15
N GLN A 194 6.97 -7.63 17.76
CA GLN A 194 8.35 -7.82 17.26
C GLN A 194 8.43 -8.39 15.84
N TYR A 195 7.33 -8.90 15.28
CA TYR A 195 7.23 -9.44 13.94
C TYR A 195 6.22 -8.66 13.06
N SER A 196 5.75 -7.52 13.52
CA SER A 196 5.00 -6.59 12.69
C SER A 196 5.98 -5.66 11.98
N PHE A 197 5.96 -5.65 10.66
CA PHE A 197 6.93 -4.93 9.84
C PHE A 197 6.23 -4.15 8.73
N VAL A 198 6.79 -3.00 8.37
CA VAL A 198 6.25 -2.18 7.27
C VAL A 198 6.66 -2.70 5.90
N ASP A 199 7.68 -3.56 5.83
CA ASP A 199 8.21 -4.09 4.58
C ASP A 199 8.86 -5.46 4.74
N ASN A 200 9.34 -5.99 3.64
CA ASN A 200 10.02 -7.28 3.59
C ASN A 200 11.49 -7.24 4.07
N TYR A 201 12.02 -6.08 4.40
CA TYR A 201 13.33 -5.93 5.04
C TYR A 201 13.25 -5.97 6.57
N ARG A 202 12.06 -6.23 7.12
CA ARG A 202 11.77 -6.28 8.56
C ARG A 202 11.98 -4.92 9.24
N THR A 203 11.66 -3.85 8.52
CA THR A 203 11.65 -2.52 9.11
C THR A 203 10.56 -2.46 10.18
N PRO A 204 10.93 -2.24 11.45
CA PRO A 204 9.96 -2.20 12.54
C PRO A 204 9.13 -0.91 12.48
N HIS A 205 8.10 -0.87 13.30
CA HIS A 205 7.29 0.33 13.50
C HIS A 205 6.89 0.50 14.96
N THR A 206 6.40 1.69 15.31
CA THR A 206 5.79 1.98 16.60
C THR A 206 4.26 1.97 16.50
N LYS A 207 3.58 2.19 17.63
CA LYS A 207 2.12 2.38 17.67
C LYS A 207 1.65 3.60 16.88
N ASP A 208 2.54 4.53 16.57
CA ASP A 208 2.25 5.77 15.86
C ASP A 208 2.35 5.61 14.32
N LEU A 209 2.48 4.36 13.86
CA LEU A 209 2.45 4.06 12.42
C LEU A 209 1.12 4.55 11.81
N HIS A 210 1.24 5.33 10.74
CA HIS A 210 0.17 5.81 9.92
C HIS A 210 0.47 5.52 8.45
N VAL A 211 -0.48 4.94 7.75
CA VAL A 211 -0.31 4.52 6.35
C VAL A 211 -1.44 5.07 5.51
N VAL A 212 -1.10 5.82 4.47
CA VAL A 212 -2.05 6.29 3.47
C VAL A 212 -1.75 5.61 2.14
N GLU A 213 -2.76 5.01 1.55
CA GLU A 213 -2.67 4.31 0.26
C GLU A 213 -3.58 4.97 -0.77
N ARG A 214 -3.12 5.09 -2.01
CA ARG A 214 -3.90 5.55 -3.14
C ARG A 214 -3.89 4.49 -4.23
N TRP A 215 -5.04 3.88 -4.44
CA TRP A 215 -5.23 2.78 -5.36
C TRP A 215 -5.92 3.24 -6.63
N LYS A 216 -5.37 2.86 -7.77
CA LYS A 216 -5.95 3.16 -9.09
C LYS A 216 -5.91 1.95 -10.01
N VAL A 217 -6.84 1.92 -10.93
CA VAL A 217 -6.85 0.97 -12.05
C VAL A 217 -6.03 1.55 -13.18
N THR A 218 -5.16 0.75 -13.75
CA THR A 218 -4.25 1.15 -14.85
C THR A 218 -4.32 0.16 -16.01
N ASP A 219 -3.64 0.48 -17.12
CA ASP A 219 -3.51 -0.35 -18.32
C ASP A 219 -4.86 -0.87 -18.84
N GLY A 220 -5.85 0.01 -18.91
CA GLY A 220 -7.18 -0.34 -19.44
C GLY A 220 -7.92 -1.39 -18.60
N GLY A 221 -7.63 -1.51 -17.31
CA GLY A 221 -8.28 -2.47 -16.40
C GLY A 221 -7.52 -3.78 -16.22
N SER A 222 -6.32 -3.91 -16.80
CA SER A 222 -5.49 -5.12 -16.65
C SER A 222 -4.49 -5.06 -15.50
N ALA A 223 -4.33 -3.90 -14.87
CA ALA A 223 -3.46 -3.72 -13.71
C ALA A 223 -4.07 -2.76 -12.68
N ILE A 224 -3.59 -2.86 -11.46
CA ILE A 224 -3.82 -1.88 -10.38
C ILE A 224 -2.49 -1.45 -9.79
N GLU A 225 -2.44 -0.23 -9.32
CA GLU A 225 -1.30 0.34 -8.62
C GLU A 225 -1.73 0.94 -7.30
N ALA A 226 -0.87 0.81 -6.29
CA ALA A 226 -1.02 1.52 -5.02
C ALA A 226 0.25 2.34 -4.74
N THR A 227 0.08 3.65 -4.59
CA THR A 227 1.05 4.51 -3.94
C THR A 227 0.81 4.42 -2.45
N VAL A 228 1.86 4.12 -1.70
CA VAL A 228 1.81 3.96 -0.24
C VAL A 228 2.68 5.05 0.38
N ARG A 229 2.13 5.83 1.28
CA ARG A 229 2.84 6.79 2.12
C ARG A 229 2.86 6.26 3.55
N VAL A 230 4.03 6.19 4.13
CA VAL A 230 4.26 5.67 5.48
C VAL A 230 4.82 6.77 6.35
N GLU A 231 4.17 7.01 7.46
CA GLU A 231 4.58 7.93 8.51
C GLU A 231 4.68 7.16 9.83
N ASP A 232 5.79 7.26 10.50
CA ASP A 232 5.99 6.78 11.87
C ASP A 232 7.12 7.61 12.49
N PRO A 233 6.79 8.69 13.21
CA PRO A 233 7.79 9.56 13.83
C PRO A 233 8.68 8.86 14.84
N GLY A 234 8.23 7.73 15.38
CA GLY A 234 9.02 6.88 16.26
C GLY A 234 10.10 6.09 15.51
N THR A 235 9.85 5.71 14.28
CA THR A 235 10.73 4.88 13.45
C THR A 235 11.54 5.67 12.44
N PHE A 236 10.92 6.65 11.77
CA PHE A 236 11.51 7.41 10.67
C PHE A 236 11.78 8.87 11.03
N ASN A 237 12.79 9.45 10.39
CA ASN A 237 13.06 10.88 10.49
C ASN A 237 12.09 11.73 9.66
N ALA A 238 11.58 11.17 8.57
CA ALA A 238 10.55 11.77 7.73
C ALA A 238 9.70 10.68 7.06
N PRO A 239 8.45 11.00 6.65
CA PRO A 239 7.62 10.09 5.88
C PRO A 239 8.30 9.68 4.58
N TRP A 240 8.02 8.46 4.12
CA TRP A 240 8.48 7.96 2.83
C TRP A 240 7.30 7.45 2.00
N SER A 241 7.50 7.37 0.69
CA SER A 241 6.49 6.85 -0.22
C SER A 241 7.06 5.78 -1.14
N GLY A 242 6.20 4.85 -1.53
CA GLY A 242 6.56 3.77 -2.44
C GLY A 242 5.38 3.33 -3.29
N LEU A 243 5.69 2.63 -4.36
CA LEU A 243 4.72 2.13 -5.33
C LEU A 243 4.74 0.61 -5.34
N SER A 244 3.55 0.01 -5.35
CA SER A 244 3.33 -1.39 -5.69
C SER A 244 2.34 -1.52 -6.83
N ARG A 245 2.47 -2.59 -7.62
CA ARG A 245 1.65 -2.85 -8.80
C ARG A 245 1.27 -4.32 -8.86
N TRP A 246 0.04 -4.58 -9.22
CA TRP A 246 -0.50 -5.91 -9.44
C TRP A 246 -1.05 -6.02 -10.86
N GLN A 247 -0.95 -7.21 -11.41
CA GLN A 247 -1.58 -7.56 -12.67
C GLN A 247 -2.75 -8.50 -12.44
N LYS A 248 -3.77 -8.32 -13.26
CA LYS A 248 -4.89 -9.24 -13.30
C LYS A 248 -4.43 -10.59 -13.81
N VAL A 249 -4.79 -11.66 -13.10
CA VAL A 249 -4.39 -13.02 -13.47
C VAL A 249 -5.64 -13.90 -13.51
N ASP A 250 -5.73 -14.69 -14.55
CA ASP A 250 -6.76 -15.71 -14.69
C ASP A 250 -6.29 -16.99 -13.96
N ARG A 251 -6.53 -17.04 -12.66
CA ARG A 251 -6.25 -18.22 -11.81
C ARG A 251 -7.53 -18.82 -11.22
N GLY A 252 -8.67 -18.43 -11.78
CA GLY A 252 -9.96 -18.81 -11.25
C GLY A 252 -10.41 -17.97 -10.05
N PRO A 253 -11.50 -18.37 -9.41
CA PRO A 253 -12.05 -17.69 -8.25
C PRO A 253 -11.13 -17.81 -7.03
N LEU A 254 -11.46 -17.09 -5.96
CA LEU A 254 -10.84 -17.28 -4.66
C LEU A 254 -10.98 -18.74 -4.22
N ILE A 255 -9.84 -19.39 -3.99
CA ILE A 255 -9.77 -20.79 -3.54
C ILE A 255 -9.18 -20.87 -2.14
N GLU A 256 -9.38 -21.99 -1.50
CA GLU A 256 -8.80 -22.27 -0.18
C GLU A 256 -7.26 -22.28 -0.26
N SER A 257 -6.61 -21.61 0.68
CA SER A 257 -5.18 -21.58 0.86
C SER A 257 -4.86 -21.36 2.33
N ILE A 258 -4.42 -22.43 2.99
CA ILE A 258 -4.19 -22.45 4.43
C ILE A 258 -2.68 -22.58 4.68
N CYS A 259 -2.08 -21.56 5.25
CA CYS A 259 -0.65 -21.49 5.53
C CYS A 259 -0.19 -22.60 6.49
N ALA A 260 -1.03 -22.99 7.45
CA ALA A 260 -0.70 -23.98 8.45
C ALA A 260 -0.68 -25.42 7.89
N GLU A 261 -1.39 -25.67 6.79
CA GLU A 261 -1.40 -26.99 6.17
C GLU A 261 -0.05 -27.33 5.55
N ASN A 262 0.47 -28.51 5.92
CA ASN A 262 1.77 -28.99 5.45
C ASN A 262 2.94 -28.01 5.65
N ASN A 263 2.79 -27.04 6.54
CA ASN A 263 3.89 -26.12 6.88
C ASN A 263 4.94 -26.84 7.74
N LEU A 264 5.48 -27.96 7.23
CA LEU A 264 6.55 -28.74 7.86
C LEU A 264 7.89 -27.98 7.93
N ASN A 265 7.97 -26.87 7.21
CA ASN A 265 9.16 -26.02 7.20
C ASN A 265 9.37 -25.28 8.52
N TYR A 266 8.36 -25.25 9.35
CA TYR A 266 8.35 -24.55 10.59
C TYR A 266 9.45 -25.01 11.55
N GLU A 267 9.61 -26.33 11.71
CA GLU A 267 10.63 -26.90 12.60
C GLU A 267 12.00 -27.06 11.94
N ARG A 268 12.02 -27.46 10.67
CA ARG A 268 13.26 -27.79 9.97
C ARG A 268 14.05 -26.58 9.49
N TYR A 269 13.37 -25.53 9.08
CA TYR A 269 14.00 -24.40 8.40
C TYR A 269 14.15 -23.16 9.24
N PHE A 270 13.34 -22.99 10.30
CA PHE A 270 13.38 -21.79 11.11
C PHE A 270 14.11 -22.00 12.45
N ARG A 271 14.50 -23.24 12.77
CA ARG A 271 15.15 -23.57 14.05
C ARG A 271 14.45 -22.81 15.18
N LEU A 272 13.26 -23.26 15.56
CA LEU A 272 12.35 -22.60 16.52
C LEU A 272 13.00 -22.13 17.81
N ASN A 273 14.07 -22.84 18.25
CA ASN A 273 14.82 -22.49 19.45
C ASN A 273 15.64 -21.21 19.32
N GLU A 274 15.84 -20.70 18.09
CA GLU A 274 16.68 -19.51 17.82
C GLU A 274 15.85 -18.22 17.69
N TYR A 275 14.54 -18.36 17.50
CA TYR A 275 13.57 -17.27 17.57
C TYR A 275 12.54 -17.62 18.64
N PRO A 276 12.82 -17.33 19.92
CA PRO A 276 11.87 -17.62 20.98
C PRO A 276 10.55 -16.92 20.64
N MET A 277 9.50 -17.71 20.52
CA MET A 277 8.15 -17.15 20.48
C MET A 277 7.91 -16.45 21.80
N PRO A 278 7.41 -15.20 21.78
CA PRO A 278 6.85 -14.65 22.99
C PRO A 278 5.74 -15.60 23.45
N GLU A 279 5.82 -16.03 24.71
CA GLU A 279 4.70 -16.77 25.29
C GLU A 279 3.47 -15.87 25.19
N ALA A 280 2.42 -16.38 24.55
CA ALA A 280 1.12 -15.71 24.57
C ALA A 280 0.67 -15.68 26.03
N LYS A 281 0.80 -14.54 26.67
CA LYS A 281 0.37 -14.34 28.06
C LYS A 281 -1.14 -14.26 28.20
N THR A 282 -1.83 -14.01 27.10
CA THR A 282 -3.28 -13.94 26.99
C THR A 282 -3.70 -14.43 25.60
N LEU A 283 -4.88 -15.00 25.50
CA LEU A 283 -5.51 -15.25 24.20
C LEU A 283 -5.88 -13.89 23.60
N ASP A 284 -5.31 -13.58 22.43
CA ASP A 284 -5.46 -12.29 21.75
C ASP A 284 -6.70 -12.26 20.80
N PHE A 285 -7.80 -12.88 21.21
CA PHE A 285 -9.09 -12.85 20.48
C PHE A 285 -10.29 -12.67 21.37
#